data_3c0dd3eed94d10b199a04f17411b7303
#
_entry.id   3c0dd3eed94d10b199a04f17411b7303
#
_cell.length_a   1.000
_cell.length_b   1.000
_cell.length_c   1.000
_cell.angle_alpha   90.00
_cell.angle_beta   90.00
_cell.angle_gamma   90.00
#
_symmetry.space_group_name_H-M   'P 1'
#
loop_
_entity.id
_entity.type
_entity.pdbx_description
1 polymer ?
#
loop_
_entity_poly.entity_id
_entity_poly.type
_entity_poly.pdbx_seq_one_letter_code
_entity_poly.pdbx_strand_id
1 'polypeptide(L)'
;IGSNKGLCTLDFIKILIDEIELPVIVDAGIGKPSQACQAMELGASAVMVNTAIASAGDIPQMARAFREAVSAGRRAYLSGLGEVRNWANASSPLTGFLRD
;
A
#
# COMPACT_ATOMS: atom_id res chain seq x y z
N ILE A 1 -2.65 -17.67 -4.70
CA ILE A 1 -2.66 -16.72 -3.79
C ILE A 1 -3.60 -15.66 -4.05
N GLY A 2 -3.51 -14.97 -4.98
CA GLY A 2 -4.43 -13.92 -5.21
C GLY A 2 -5.77 -14.36 -5.62
N SER A 3 -6.00 -15.61 -5.72
CA SER A 3 -7.26 -16.09 -6.18
C SER A 3 -8.25 -16.26 -5.09
N ASN A 4 -7.87 -16.03 -3.88
CA ASN A 4 -8.80 -16.19 -2.81
C ASN A 4 -9.93 -15.23 -2.95
N LYS A 5 -11.15 -15.72 -3.02
CA LYS A 5 -12.24 -14.87 -3.23
C LYS A 5 -12.76 -14.19 -2.02
N GLY A 6 -12.73 -14.76 -0.93
CA GLY A 6 -13.31 -14.19 0.24
C GLY A 6 -12.40 -13.23 0.95
N LEU A 7 -11.12 -13.28 0.65
CA LEU A 7 -10.18 -12.48 1.39
C LEU A 7 -9.10 -12.09 0.43
N CYS A 8 -8.93 -10.85 0.18
CA CYS A 8 -7.94 -10.41 -0.78
C CYS A 8 -6.55 -10.41 -0.16
N THR A 9 -5.56 -10.27 -1.01
CA THR A 9 -4.18 -10.31 -0.57
C THR A 9 -3.88 -9.29 0.50
N LEU A 10 -4.42 -8.09 0.36
CA LEU A 10 -4.14 -7.05 1.35
C LEU A 10 -4.74 -7.39 2.71
N ASP A 11 -5.86 -8.08 2.74
CA ASP A 11 -6.46 -8.48 4.00
C ASP A 11 -5.56 -9.48 4.72
N PHE A 12 -4.97 -10.42 3.98
CA PHE A 12 -4.06 -11.36 4.58
C PHE A 12 -2.83 -10.64 5.11
N ILE A 13 -2.29 -9.69 4.36
CA ILE A 13 -1.12 -8.95 4.77
C ILE A 13 -1.39 -8.20 6.06
N LYS A 14 -2.55 -7.59 6.15
CA LYS A 14 -2.89 -6.84 7.34
C LYS A 14 -2.99 -7.76 8.56
N ILE A 15 -3.59 -8.92 8.39
CA ILE A 15 -3.69 -9.88 9.48
C ILE A 15 -2.31 -10.30 9.93
N LEU A 16 -1.42 -10.58 8.99
CA LEU A 16 -0.08 -10.99 9.34
C LEU A 16 0.66 -9.89 10.09
N ILE A 17 0.56 -8.67 9.62
CA ILE A 17 1.24 -7.56 10.26
C ILE A 17 0.71 -7.34 11.67
N ASP A 18 -0.58 -7.45 11.84
CA ASP A 18 -1.19 -7.20 13.15
C ASP A 18 -0.89 -8.32 14.15
N GLU A 19 -0.81 -9.55 13.67
CA GLU A 19 -0.66 -10.68 14.58
C GLU A 19 0.77 -11.16 14.81
N ILE A 20 1.67 -10.83 13.93
CA ILE A 20 3.03 -11.31 14.03
C ILE A 20 3.96 -10.16 14.35
N GLU A 21 4.78 -10.32 15.34
CA GLU A 21 5.69 -9.25 15.73
C GLU A 21 7.03 -9.37 15.01
N LEU A 22 7.01 -9.80 13.79
CA LEU A 22 8.22 -9.93 13.00
C LEU A 22 8.07 -9.09 11.76
N PRO A 23 9.15 -8.71 11.12
CA PRO A 23 9.06 -7.96 9.86
C PRO A 23 8.31 -8.79 8.82
N VAL A 24 7.44 -8.14 8.08
CA VAL A 24 6.68 -8.81 7.03
C VAL A 24 7.13 -8.26 5.69
N ILE A 25 7.56 -9.15 4.82
CA ILE A 25 7.98 -8.79 3.47
C ILE A 25 6.95 -9.34 2.50
N VAL A 26 6.42 -8.48 1.66
CA VAL A 26 5.39 -8.88 0.72
C VAL A 26 6.02 -9.13 -0.64
N ASP A 27 5.83 -10.33 -1.18
CA ASP A 27 6.43 -10.70 -2.44
C ASP A 27 5.40 -10.99 -3.51
N ALA A 28 4.31 -11.59 -3.18
CA ALA A 28 3.32 -12.00 -4.17
C ALA A 28 2.17 -11.02 -4.22
N GLY A 29 1.55 -10.92 -5.37
CA GLY A 29 0.37 -10.10 -5.50
C GLY A 29 0.62 -8.63 -5.78
N ILE A 30 1.88 -8.24 -5.91
CA ILE A 30 2.21 -6.85 -6.22
C ILE A 30 2.40 -6.73 -7.73
N GLY A 31 1.41 -6.19 -8.38
CA GLY A 31 1.45 -6.04 -9.84
C GLY A 31 1.56 -4.61 -10.31
N LYS A 32 1.39 -3.66 -9.44
CA LYS A 32 1.49 -2.25 -9.81
C LYS A 32 1.88 -1.41 -8.61
N PRO A 33 2.38 -0.20 -8.86
CA PRO A 33 2.89 0.65 -7.76
C PRO A 33 1.86 0.94 -6.67
N SER A 34 0.60 1.07 -7.04
CA SER A 34 -0.43 1.35 -6.03
C SER A 34 -0.53 0.22 -5.00
N GLN A 35 -0.33 -1.02 -5.44
CA GLN A 35 -0.39 -2.15 -4.51
C GLN A 35 0.84 -2.16 -3.59
N ALA A 36 1.99 -1.77 -4.10
CA ALA A 36 3.18 -1.65 -3.27
C ALA A 36 2.98 -0.58 -2.21
N CYS A 37 2.40 0.54 -2.60
CA CYS A 37 2.12 1.62 -1.66
C CYS A 37 1.16 1.15 -0.58
N GLN A 38 0.10 0.45 -0.96
CA GLN A 38 -0.87 -0.04 0.01
C GLN A 38 -0.24 -1.03 0.99
N ALA A 39 0.61 -1.91 0.51
CA ALA A 39 1.27 -2.86 1.40
C ALA A 39 2.15 -2.12 2.42
N MET A 40 2.85 -1.10 1.99
CA MET A 40 3.69 -0.33 2.90
C MET A 40 2.86 0.47 3.88
N GLU A 41 1.70 0.96 3.45
CA GLU A 41 0.81 1.69 4.34
C GLU A 41 0.27 0.80 5.44
N LEU A 42 0.15 -0.50 5.18
CA LEU A 42 -0.31 -1.44 6.19
C LEU A 42 0.78 -1.79 7.19
N GLY A 43 1.99 -1.42 6.91
CA GLY A 43 3.10 -1.68 7.82
C GLY A 43 4.07 -2.75 7.36
N ALA A 44 4.00 -3.17 6.10
CA ALA A 44 4.97 -4.12 5.61
C ALA A 44 6.36 -3.53 5.73
N SER A 45 7.35 -4.35 5.99
CA SER A 45 8.73 -3.90 6.12
C SER A 45 9.35 -3.67 4.75
N ALA A 46 8.91 -4.42 3.77
CA ALA A 46 9.44 -4.28 2.42
C ALA A 46 8.51 -4.99 1.43
N VAL A 47 8.67 -4.69 0.18
CA VAL A 47 7.98 -5.42 -0.87
C VAL A 47 9.02 -5.87 -1.88
N MET A 48 8.75 -6.99 -2.54
CA MET A 48 9.62 -7.48 -3.58
C MET A 48 8.85 -7.46 -4.88
N VAL A 49 9.42 -6.85 -5.89
CA VAL A 49 8.75 -6.69 -7.17
C VAL A 49 9.67 -7.15 -8.27
N ASN A 50 9.20 -7.96 -9.15
CA ASN A 50 10.01 -8.46 -10.23
C ASN A 50 9.27 -8.41 -11.56
N THR A 51 8.30 -9.29 -11.75
CA THR A 51 7.59 -9.39 -13.01
C THR A 51 6.90 -8.10 -13.42
N ALA A 52 6.35 -7.39 -12.47
CA ALA A 52 5.65 -6.13 -12.78
C ALA A 52 6.58 -5.10 -13.39
N ILE A 53 7.82 -5.09 -12.97
CA ILE A 53 8.77 -4.15 -13.54
C ILE A 53 9.31 -4.71 -14.84
N ALA A 54 9.67 -5.99 -14.85
CA ALA A 54 10.26 -6.60 -16.02
C ALA A 54 9.35 -6.60 -17.24
N SER A 55 8.05 -6.64 -17.01
CA SER A 55 7.10 -6.68 -18.11
C SER A 55 6.56 -5.30 -18.48
N ALA A 56 7.06 -4.26 -17.88
CA ALA A 56 6.55 -2.91 -18.15
C ALA A 56 7.02 -2.42 -19.51
N GLY A 57 6.26 -1.51 -20.08
CA GLY A 57 6.63 -0.92 -21.34
C GLY A 57 7.86 -0.05 -21.23
N ASP A 58 8.01 0.65 -20.12
CA ASP A 58 9.19 1.49 -19.86
C ASP A 58 9.72 1.04 -18.51
N ILE A 59 10.69 0.15 -18.54
CA ILE A 59 11.20 -0.46 -17.31
C ILE A 59 11.82 0.55 -16.35
N PRO A 60 12.68 1.45 -16.76
CA PRO A 60 13.25 2.40 -15.82
C PRO A 60 12.20 3.29 -15.15
N GLN A 61 11.20 3.69 -15.88
CA GLN A 61 10.16 4.53 -15.31
C GLN A 61 9.29 3.71 -14.34
N MET A 62 9.00 2.45 -14.68
CA MET A 62 8.23 1.62 -13.78
C MET A 62 8.99 1.34 -12.48
N ALA A 63 10.29 1.13 -12.58
CA ALA A 63 11.12 0.93 -11.40
C ALA A 63 11.08 2.17 -10.51
N ARG A 64 11.13 3.34 -11.11
CA ARG A 64 11.08 4.59 -10.37
C ARG A 64 9.72 4.76 -9.71
N ALA A 65 8.66 4.41 -10.42
CA ALA A 65 7.31 4.50 -9.88
C ALA A 65 7.16 3.61 -8.65
N PHE A 66 7.69 2.40 -8.72
CA PHE A 66 7.64 1.53 -7.56
C PHE A 66 8.45 2.08 -6.40
N ARG A 67 9.60 2.66 -6.67
CA ARG A 67 10.41 3.22 -5.61
C ARG A 67 9.66 4.35 -4.91
N GLU A 68 9.02 5.20 -5.67
CA GLU A 68 8.29 6.32 -5.12
C GLU A 68 7.06 5.84 -4.34
N ALA A 69 6.40 4.81 -4.85
CA ALA A 69 5.23 4.26 -4.19
C ALA A 69 5.60 3.65 -2.83
N VAL A 70 6.69 2.90 -2.79
CA VAL A 70 7.15 2.29 -1.55
C VAL A 70 7.53 3.37 -0.54
N SER A 71 8.22 4.40 -1.00
CA SER A 71 8.62 5.49 -0.12
C SER A 71 7.41 6.23 0.42
N ALA A 72 6.44 6.50 -0.43
CA ALA A 72 5.22 7.19 0.00
C ALA A 72 4.45 6.35 1.01
N GLY A 73 4.30 5.06 0.74
CA GLY A 73 3.57 4.18 1.65
C GLY A 73 4.25 4.07 3.01
N ARG A 74 5.57 3.99 3.02
CA ARG A 74 6.31 3.93 4.27
C ARG A 74 6.15 5.22 5.06
N ARG A 75 6.23 6.34 4.38
CA ARG A 75 6.09 7.63 5.02
C ARG A 75 4.70 7.79 5.61
N ALA A 76 3.69 7.34 4.89
CA ALA A 76 2.31 7.40 5.38
C ALA A 76 2.15 6.53 6.63
N TYR A 77 2.72 5.34 6.60
CA TYR A 77 2.63 4.45 7.75
C TYR A 77 3.31 5.07 8.97
N LEU A 78 4.49 5.63 8.80
CA LEU A 78 5.20 6.21 9.91
C LEU A 78 4.53 7.48 10.44
N SER A 79 3.78 8.16 9.59
CA SER A 79 3.09 9.36 10.01
C SER A 79 1.78 9.07 10.76
N GLY A 80 1.33 7.84 10.69
CA GLY A 80 0.06 7.47 11.32
C GLY A 80 -1.10 7.81 10.42
N LEU A 81 -1.62 6.80 9.72
CA LEU A 81 -2.74 7.04 8.82
C LEU A 81 -3.97 7.45 9.59
N GLY A 82 -4.69 8.35 9.06
CA GLY A 82 -5.94 8.74 9.64
C GLY A 82 -6.97 7.67 9.48
N GLU A 83 -7.98 7.68 10.31
CA GLU A 83 -9.02 6.71 10.26
C GLU A 83 -9.85 6.93 9.04
N VAL A 84 -10.18 5.94 8.33
CA VAL A 84 -11.06 6.06 7.19
C VAL A 84 -12.47 6.01 7.68
N ARG A 85 -13.17 7.11 7.64
CA ARG A 85 -14.48 7.16 8.12
C ARG A 85 -15.39 7.75 7.16
N ASN A 86 -16.52 8.05 7.59
CA ASN A 86 -17.53 8.67 6.79
C ASN A 86 -17.13 10.13 6.66
N TRP A 87 -16.30 10.40 5.73
CA TRP A 87 -15.80 11.72 5.55
C TRP A 87 -16.85 12.75 5.31
N ALA A 88 -17.94 12.35 4.76
CA ALA A 88 -19.01 13.26 4.51
C ALA A 88 -19.49 13.87 5.81
N ASN A 89 -19.48 13.13 6.86
CA ASN A 89 -19.92 13.66 8.09
C ASN A 89 -18.84 14.42 8.73
N ALA A 90 -17.71 13.94 8.69
CA ALA A 90 -16.70 14.52 9.40
C ALA A 90 -16.31 15.77 8.93
N SER A 91 -16.43 15.93 7.77
CA SER A 91 -15.83 16.94 7.27
C SER A 91 -16.30 18.20 7.31
N SER A 92 -17.34 18.27 7.50
CA SER A 92 -17.87 19.42 7.32
C SER A 92 -17.00 20.56 7.35
N PRO A 93 -16.53 21.02 8.27
CA PRO A 93 -15.88 22.24 8.27
C PRO A 93 -14.55 22.26 7.72
N LEU A 94 -13.88 21.29 7.91
CA LEU A 94 -12.64 21.30 7.53
C LEU A 94 -12.42 21.15 6.19
N THR A 95 -13.15 20.41 5.65
CA THR A 95 -12.99 20.06 4.38
C THR A 95 -13.00 21.15 3.52
N GLY A 96 -13.66 22.08 3.84
CA GLY A 96 -13.74 23.12 2.96
C GLY A 96 -12.45 23.59 2.53
N PHE A 97 -11.49 23.55 3.28
CA PHE A 97 -10.32 24.09 2.86
C PHE A 97 -9.31 23.12 2.56
N LEU A 98 -9.55 22.05 2.84
CA LEU A 98 -8.68 21.10 2.51
C LEU A 98 -8.58 20.90 1.19
N ARG A 99 -9.05 21.10 0.63
CA ARG A 99 -8.99 20.73 -0.38
C ARG A 99 -8.86 21.34 -1.16
N ASP A 100 -8.72 21.62 -0.76
CA ASP A 100 -8.58 21.98 -1.05
C ASP A 100 -8.28 22.06 -1.24
#